data_fc0261071cd1064460a47cc775190b1d
#
_entry.id   fc0261071cd1064460a47cc775190b1d
#
_cell.length_a   1.000
_cell.length_b   1.000
_cell.length_c   1.000
_cell.angle_alpha   90.00
_cell.angle_beta   90.00
_cell.angle_gamma   90.00
#
_symmetry.space_group_name_H-M   'P 1'
#
loop_
_entity.id
_entity.type
_entity.pdbx_description
1 polymer ?
#
loop_
_entity_poly.entity_id
_entity_poly.type
_entity_poly.pdbx_seq_one_letter_code
_entity_poly.pdbx_strand_id
1 'polypeptide(L)'
;MEFLEKFLEESYREFEALADTVWKLNSSIDDLYEEEKAKLTAYFPNDPELQAMRWSHEGYILDQVIPKALNYSLIVFLYIELETRLMKLCNYLCENRKLPVKPNELKGQGVIRYLKYIESFFNISIDEVAEIEDVRSLGHLRNCIVHTNGFVNHSSNSKAINHIVNQGRYLTRDRKDLRSGERALIKLEETEDGERLKFDFHYPFMLCGYLQRFIISLVRIIVND
;
A
#
# COMPACT_ATOMS: atom_id res chain seq x y z
N MET A 1 -20.97 19.13 -10.27
CA MET A 1 -21.45 17.81 -9.79
C MET A 1 -21.01 16.68 -10.71
N GLU A 2 -21.30 16.75 -12.00
CA GLU A 2 -20.94 15.71 -13.00
C GLU A 2 -19.46 15.23 -12.93
N PHE A 3 -18.48 16.14 -12.77
CA PHE A 3 -17.08 15.75 -12.62
C PHE A 3 -16.83 14.93 -11.36
N LEU A 4 -17.38 15.33 -10.21
CA LEU A 4 -17.14 14.63 -8.95
C LEU A 4 -17.77 13.23 -8.92
N GLU A 5 -18.95 13.09 -9.53
CA GLU A 5 -19.60 11.78 -9.70
C GLU A 5 -18.75 10.87 -10.57
N LYS A 6 -18.32 11.35 -11.74
CA LYS A 6 -17.42 10.62 -12.64
C LYS A 6 -16.08 10.29 -11.99
N PHE A 7 -15.49 11.24 -11.25
CA PHE A 7 -14.24 11.04 -10.51
C PHE A 7 -14.38 9.95 -9.46
N LEU A 8 -15.49 9.90 -8.73
CA LEU A 8 -15.75 8.84 -7.74
C LEU A 8 -15.92 7.49 -8.42
N GLU A 9 -16.68 7.40 -9.51
CA GLU A 9 -16.88 6.18 -10.27
C GLU A 9 -15.55 5.65 -10.83
N GLU A 10 -14.74 6.51 -11.46
CA GLU A 10 -13.41 6.14 -11.96
C GLU A 10 -12.49 5.69 -10.83
N SER A 11 -12.48 6.38 -9.68
CA SER A 11 -11.65 6.02 -8.54
C SER A 11 -12.08 4.68 -7.94
N TYR A 12 -13.39 4.46 -7.82
CA TYR A 12 -13.95 3.20 -7.34
C TYR A 12 -13.49 2.03 -8.22
N ARG A 13 -13.73 2.14 -9.53
CA ARG A 13 -13.38 1.10 -10.50
C ARG A 13 -11.89 0.81 -10.56
N GLU A 14 -11.05 1.82 -10.42
CA GLU A 14 -9.60 1.66 -10.44
C GLU A 14 -9.09 0.90 -9.21
N PHE A 15 -9.50 1.30 -8.00
CA PHE A 15 -9.07 0.59 -6.78
C PHE A 15 -9.64 -0.83 -6.69
N GLU A 16 -10.83 -1.08 -7.22
CA GLU A 16 -11.40 -2.42 -7.33
C GLU A 16 -10.58 -3.29 -8.30
N ALA A 17 -10.25 -2.76 -9.49
CA ALA A 17 -9.41 -3.45 -10.46
C ALA A 17 -7.99 -3.72 -9.93
N LEU A 18 -7.43 -2.79 -9.14
CA LEU A 18 -6.16 -2.98 -8.48
C LEU A 18 -6.22 -4.08 -7.41
N ALA A 19 -7.29 -4.13 -6.61
CA ALA A 19 -7.50 -5.21 -5.64
C ALA A 19 -7.55 -6.57 -6.32
N ASP A 20 -8.32 -6.70 -7.40
CA ASP A 20 -8.39 -7.91 -8.22
C ASP A 20 -7.03 -8.29 -8.81
N THR A 21 -6.27 -7.30 -9.27
CA THR A 21 -4.91 -7.51 -9.81
C THR A 21 -3.97 -8.05 -8.74
N VAL A 22 -3.99 -7.45 -7.54
CA VAL A 22 -3.19 -7.92 -6.40
C VAL A 22 -3.53 -9.38 -6.07
N TRP A 23 -4.82 -9.71 -6.02
CA TRP A 23 -5.27 -11.08 -5.76
C TRP A 23 -4.75 -12.07 -6.80
N LYS A 24 -4.91 -11.75 -8.10
CA LYS A 24 -4.45 -12.61 -9.21
C LYS A 24 -2.92 -12.81 -9.19
N LEU A 25 -2.15 -11.76 -8.91
CA LEU A 25 -0.69 -11.85 -8.82
C LEU A 25 -0.25 -12.79 -7.70
N ASN A 26 -0.91 -12.73 -6.55
CA ASN A 26 -0.59 -13.64 -5.45
C ASN A 26 -0.96 -15.09 -5.77
N SER A 27 -2.14 -15.35 -6.36
CA SER A 27 -2.53 -16.70 -6.82
C SER A 27 -1.52 -17.27 -7.82
N SER A 28 -0.98 -16.41 -8.71
CA SER A 28 0.04 -16.84 -9.67
C SER A 28 1.38 -17.22 -9.02
N ILE A 29 1.72 -16.65 -7.86
CA ILE A 29 2.92 -17.05 -7.10
C ILE A 29 2.71 -18.45 -6.50
N ASP A 30 1.52 -18.71 -5.95
CA ASP A 30 1.18 -20.03 -5.40
C ASP A 30 1.22 -21.12 -6.49
N ASP A 31 0.69 -20.81 -7.68
CA ASP A 31 0.74 -21.71 -8.84
C ASP A 31 2.19 -22.00 -9.28
N LEU A 32 3.04 -20.95 -9.35
CA LEU A 32 4.45 -21.10 -9.66
C LEU A 32 5.20 -21.96 -8.63
N TYR A 33 4.88 -21.81 -7.36
CA TYR A 33 5.45 -22.60 -6.29
C TYR A 33 5.18 -24.10 -6.46
N GLU A 34 3.92 -24.46 -6.70
CA GLU A 34 3.53 -25.85 -6.92
C GLU A 34 4.11 -26.41 -8.23
N GLU A 35 4.17 -25.61 -9.30
CA GLU A 35 4.76 -26.00 -10.58
C GLU A 35 6.26 -26.29 -10.45
N GLU A 36 7.05 -25.44 -9.81
CA GLU A 36 8.49 -25.63 -9.63
C GLU A 36 8.79 -26.84 -8.73
N LYS A 37 7.99 -27.04 -7.68
CA LYS A 37 8.10 -28.21 -6.82
C LYS A 37 7.83 -29.52 -7.57
N ALA A 38 6.80 -29.53 -8.42
CA ALA A 38 6.47 -30.67 -9.27
C ALA A 38 7.59 -30.96 -10.30
N LYS A 39 8.16 -29.91 -10.92
CA LYS A 39 9.31 -30.04 -11.84
C LYS A 39 10.52 -30.68 -11.17
N LEU A 40 10.90 -30.22 -9.98
CA LEU A 40 12.04 -30.79 -9.23
C LEU A 40 11.82 -32.25 -8.90
N THR A 41 10.61 -32.62 -8.49
CA THR A 41 10.27 -34.03 -8.22
C THR A 41 10.37 -34.89 -9.48
N ALA A 42 9.93 -34.36 -10.63
CA ALA A 42 10.01 -35.09 -11.90
C ALA A 42 11.43 -35.21 -12.44
N TYR A 43 12.29 -34.20 -12.27
CA TYR A 43 13.68 -34.23 -12.73
C TYR A 43 14.60 -35.12 -11.86
N PHE A 44 14.31 -35.21 -10.57
CA PHE A 44 15.17 -35.96 -9.61
C PHE A 44 14.33 -36.98 -8.79
N PRO A 45 13.60 -37.90 -9.41
CA PRO A 45 12.61 -38.75 -8.73
C PRO A 45 13.19 -39.66 -7.64
N ASN A 46 14.49 -39.99 -7.74
CA ASN A 46 15.18 -40.90 -6.83
C ASN A 46 16.30 -40.23 -6.02
N ASP A 47 16.37 -38.89 -6.04
CA ASP A 47 17.43 -38.14 -5.36
C ASP A 47 16.85 -37.00 -4.51
N PRO A 48 16.35 -37.32 -3.29
CA PRO A 48 15.76 -36.33 -2.40
C PRO A 48 16.76 -35.27 -1.90
N GLU A 49 18.05 -35.60 -1.84
CA GLU A 49 19.10 -34.65 -1.42
C GLU A 49 19.28 -33.56 -2.48
N LEU A 50 19.36 -33.98 -3.75
CA LEU A 50 19.46 -33.03 -4.87
C LEU A 50 18.19 -32.21 -5.03
N GLN A 51 16.98 -32.80 -4.83
CA GLN A 51 15.74 -32.05 -4.75
C GLN A 51 15.80 -30.97 -3.66
N ALA A 52 16.20 -31.30 -2.43
CA ALA A 52 16.31 -30.39 -1.32
C ALA A 52 17.33 -29.27 -1.58
N MET A 53 18.49 -29.62 -2.13
CA MET A 53 19.52 -28.64 -2.49
C MET A 53 19.03 -27.63 -3.54
N ARG A 54 18.36 -28.09 -4.58
CA ARG A 54 17.78 -27.22 -5.61
C ARG A 54 16.62 -26.38 -5.05
N TRP A 55 15.76 -26.99 -4.24
CA TRP A 55 14.65 -26.30 -3.59
C TRP A 55 15.12 -25.20 -2.63
N SER A 56 16.27 -25.34 -1.99
CA SER A 56 16.79 -24.28 -1.12
C SER A 56 17.02 -22.96 -1.87
N HIS A 57 17.34 -23.00 -3.16
CA HIS A 57 17.52 -21.83 -4.01
C HIS A 57 16.18 -21.33 -4.58
N GLU A 58 15.41 -22.21 -5.24
CA GLU A 58 14.13 -21.84 -5.86
C GLU A 58 13.10 -21.43 -4.81
N GLY A 59 13.01 -22.14 -3.71
CA GLY A 59 12.15 -21.79 -2.59
C GLY A 59 12.49 -20.43 -1.98
N TYR A 60 13.78 -20.09 -1.86
CA TYR A 60 14.17 -18.75 -1.41
C TYR A 60 13.68 -17.65 -2.36
N ILE A 61 13.75 -17.86 -3.68
CA ILE A 61 13.24 -16.90 -4.67
C ILE A 61 11.74 -16.73 -4.52
N LEU A 62 11.00 -17.85 -4.47
CA LEU A 62 9.54 -17.85 -4.42
C LEU A 62 8.97 -17.36 -3.07
N ASP A 63 9.63 -17.70 -1.96
CA ASP A 63 9.14 -17.37 -0.61
C ASP A 63 9.59 -16.00 -0.11
N GLN A 64 10.74 -15.50 -0.59
CA GLN A 64 11.33 -14.28 -0.04
C GLN A 64 11.51 -13.17 -1.08
N VAL A 65 12.10 -13.49 -2.24
CA VAL A 65 12.49 -12.44 -3.20
C VAL A 65 11.28 -11.90 -3.94
N ILE A 66 10.48 -12.76 -4.56
CA ILE A 66 9.32 -12.36 -5.36
C ILE A 66 8.25 -11.69 -4.51
N PRO A 67 7.79 -12.26 -3.36
CA PRO A 67 6.78 -11.61 -2.53
C PRO A 67 7.23 -10.24 -2.00
N LYS A 68 8.50 -10.10 -1.60
CA LYS A 68 9.04 -8.80 -1.18
C LYS A 68 9.00 -7.78 -2.30
N ALA A 69 9.55 -8.13 -3.47
CA ALA A 69 9.61 -7.23 -4.63
C ALA A 69 8.20 -6.80 -5.07
N LEU A 70 7.26 -7.75 -5.12
CA LEU A 70 5.88 -7.51 -5.49
C LEU A 70 5.18 -6.59 -4.48
N ASN A 71 5.20 -6.93 -3.18
CA ASN A 71 4.53 -6.14 -2.14
C ASN A 71 5.09 -4.71 -2.06
N TYR A 72 6.41 -4.54 -2.14
CA TYR A 72 7.04 -3.21 -2.15
C TYR A 72 6.61 -2.39 -3.35
N SER A 73 6.60 -2.99 -4.53
CA SER A 73 6.16 -2.33 -5.77
C SER A 73 4.69 -1.93 -5.71
N LEU A 74 3.83 -2.80 -5.22
CA LEU A 74 2.39 -2.54 -5.08
C LEU A 74 2.12 -1.40 -4.08
N ILE A 75 2.78 -1.38 -2.93
CA ILE A 75 2.62 -0.31 -1.92
C ILE A 75 3.04 1.04 -2.50
N VAL A 76 4.18 1.09 -3.20
CA VAL A 76 4.65 2.32 -3.85
C VAL A 76 3.69 2.76 -4.96
N PHE A 77 3.20 1.82 -5.76
CA PHE A 77 2.26 2.10 -6.85
C PHE A 77 0.92 2.65 -6.31
N LEU A 78 0.36 2.03 -5.27
CA LEU A 78 -0.88 2.49 -4.63
C LEU A 78 -0.74 3.91 -4.06
N TYR A 79 0.43 4.26 -3.51
CA TYR A 79 0.70 5.63 -3.06
C TYR A 79 0.71 6.61 -4.24
N ILE A 80 1.34 6.25 -5.37
CA ILE A 80 1.39 7.08 -6.58
C ILE A 80 -0.01 7.26 -7.17
N GLU A 81 -0.83 6.20 -7.19
CA GLU A 81 -2.20 6.28 -7.67
C GLU A 81 -3.05 7.21 -6.80
N LEU A 82 -2.94 7.09 -5.47
CA LEU A 82 -3.59 8.02 -4.55
C LEU A 82 -3.16 9.48 -4.79
N GLU A 83 -1.85 9.71 -4.92
CA GLU A 83 -1.31 11.04 -5.21
C GLU A 83 -1.88 11.61 -6.51
N THR A 84 -1.95 10.79 -7.57
CA THR A 84 -2.52 11.16 -8.86
C THR A 84 -4.00 11.52 -8.75
N ARG A 85 -4.79 10.76 -8.00
CA ARG A 85 -6.21 11.06 -7.74
C ARG A 85 -6.38 12.38 -7.00
N LEU A 86 -5.63 12.60 -5.94
CA LEU A 86 -5.67 13.85 -5.18
C LEU A 86 -5.24 15.05 -6.03
N MET A 87 -4.23 14.89 -6.88
CA MET A 87 -3.82 15.93 -7.84
C MET A 87 -4.97 16.31 -8.77
N LYS A 88 -5.64 15.33 -9.39
CA LYS A 88 -6.79 15.56 -10.29
C LYS A 88 -7.92 16.29 -9.55
N LEU A 89 -8.26 15.83 -8.34
CA LEU A 89 -9.28 16.45 -7.51
C LEU A 89 -8.94 17.91 -7.20
N CYS A 90 -7.74 18.18 -6.69
CA CYS A 90 -7.31 19.53 -6.32
C CYS A 90 -7.25 20.48 -7.52
N ASN A 91 -6.81 20.02 -8.70
CA ASN A 91 -6.83 20.83 -9.92
C ASN A 91 -8.26 21.20 -10.33
N TYR A 92 -9.19 20.24 -10.31
CA TYR A 92 -10.60 20.52 -10.59
C TYR A 92 -11.19 21.55 -9.59
N LEU A 93 -10.92 21.36 -8.30
CA LEU A 93 -11.41 22.28 -7.25
C LEU A 93 -10.84 23.68 -7.43
N CYS A 94 -9.54 23.78 -7.78
CA CYS A 94 -8.87 25.04 -8.07
C CYS A 94 -9.55 25.79 -9.23
N GLU A 95 -9.80 25.11 -10.34
CA GLU A 95 -10.42 25.70 -11.53
C GLU A 95 -11.88 26.07 -11.28
N ASN A 96 -12.66 25.16 -10.66
CA ASN A 96 -14.08 25.34 -10.41
C ASN A 96 -14.38 26.49 -9.42
N ARG A 97 -13.57 26.61 -8.37
CA ARG A 97 -13.69 27.67 -7.35
C ARG A 97 -12.86 28.91 -7.67
N LYS A 98 -12.10 28.92 -8.78
CA LYS A 98 -11.18 30.00 -9.20
C LYS A 98 -10.22 30.41 -8.09
N LEU A 99 -9.61 29.43 -7.45
CA LEU A 99 -8.71 29.66 -6.32
C LEU A 99 -7.44 30.39 -6.77
N PRO A 100 -6.87 31.27 -5.93
CA PRO A 100 -5.74 32.13 -6.31
C PRO A 100 -4.39 31.40 -6.42
N VAL A 101 -4.30 30.18 -5.84
CA VAL A 101 -3.06 29.38 -5.77
C VAL A 101 -3.32 28.01 -6.35
N LYS A 102 -2.44 27.54 -7.22
CA LYS A 102 -2.51 26.19 -7.78
C LYS A 102 -1.97 25.16 -6.80
N PRO A 103 -2.45 23.89 -6.85
CA PRO A 103 -1.99 22.84 -5.92
C PRO A 103 -0.48 22.59 -5.93
N ASN A 104 0.19 22.76 -7.08
CA ASN A 104 1.62 22.58 -7.22
C ASN A 104 2.48 23.74 -6.68
N GLU A 105 1.87 24.90 -6.39
CA GLU A 105 2.52 26.06 -5.81
C GLU A 105 2.59 25.99 -4.27
N LEU A 106 1.80 25.10 -3.66
CA LEU A 106 1.83 24.90 -2.21
C LEU A 106 3.10 24.12 -1.79
N LYS A 107 3.70 24.56 -0.69
CA LYS A 107 4.86 23.87 -0.10
C LYS A 107 4.45 22.50 0.42
N GLY A 108 5.25 21.49 0.12
CA GLY A 108 5.02 20.10 0.53
C GLY A 108 5.31 19.13 -0.61
N GLN A 109 5.22 17.85 -0.35
CA GLN A 109 5.46 16.79 -1.32
C GLN A 109 4.39 15.70 -1.20
N GLY A 110 4.12 15.04 -2.31
CA GLY A 110 3.25 13.88 -2.37
C GLY A 110 1.82 14.18 -1.90
N VAL A 111 1.17 13.18 -1.38
CA VAL A 111 -0.19 13.21 -0.86
C VAL A 111 -0.41 14.35 0.14
N ILE A 112 0.55 14.59 1.04
CA ILE A 112 0.44 15.63 2.08
C ILE A 112 0.26 17.05 1.51
N ARG A 113 0.85 17.34 0.35
CA ARG A 113 0.64 18.63 -0.33
C ARG A 113 -0.82 18.85 -0.69
N TYR A 114 -1.44 17.85 -1.28
CA TYR A 114 -2.83 17.93 -1.73
C TYR A 114 -3.81 17.97 -0.56
N LEU A 115 -3.54 17.24 0.51
CA LEU A 115 -4.35 17.31 1.74
C LEU A 115 -4.29 18.69 2.37
N LYS A 116 -3.09 19.28 2.50
CA LYS A 116 -2.93 20.66 2.97
C LYS A 116 -3.62 21.67 2.06
N TYR A 117 -3.62 21.44 0.74
CA TYR A 117 -4.33 22.30 -0.21
C TYR A 117 -5.84 22.31 0.08
N ILE A 118 -6.44 21.14 0.24
CA ILE A 118 -7.86 21.00 0.57
C ILE A 118 -8.15 21.70 1.91
N GLU A 119 -7.38 21.42 2.94
CA GLU A 119 -7.55 22.02 4.28
C GLU A 119 -7.41 23.55 4.25
N SER A 120 -6.52 24.11 3.42
CA SER A 120 -6.27 25.54 3.35
C SER A 120 -7.32 26.33 2.63
N PHE A 121 -8.04 25.75 1.65
CA PHE A 121 -8.99 26.44 0.78
C PHE A 121 -10.44 25.99 0.95
N PHE A 122 -10.67 24.93 1.71
CA PHE A 122 -11.98 24.44 2.07
C PHE A 122 -12.02 24.36 3.60
N ASN A 123 -13.12 24.71 4.20
CA ASN A 123 -13.27 24.70 5.67
C ASN A 123 -13.39 23.26 6.22
N ILE A 124 -12.46 22.39 5.83
CA ILE A 124 -12.46 20.95 6.10
C ILE A 124 -11.30 20.62 7.00
N SER A 125 -11.58 19.92 8.11
CA SER A 125 -10.54 19.23 8.89
C SER A 125 -10.21 17.89 8.24
N ILE A 126 -8.98 17.75 7.75
CA ILE A 126 -8.52 16.47 7.16
C ILE A 126 -8.56 15.34 8.17
N ASP A 127 -8.48 15.63 9.48
CA ASP A 127 -8.55 14.62 10.54
C ASP A 127 -9.94 13.98 10.66
N GLU A 128 -10.97 14.57 10.08
CA GLU A 128 -12.34 14.03 10.04
C GLU A 128 -12.58 13.07 8.85
N VAL A 129 -11.64 13.01 7.91
CA VAL A 129 -11.74 12.11 6.74
C VAL A 129 -11.49 10.68 7.17
N ALA A 130 -12.39 9.79 6.81
CA ALA A 130 -12.21 8.36 7.09
C ALA A 130 -10.89 7.86 6.49
N GLU A 131 -10.21 6.95 7.18
CA GLU A 131 -8.95 6.30 6.78
C GLU A 131 -7.75 7.27 6.60
N ILE A 132 -7.82 8.50 7.13
CA ILE A 132 -6.71 9.48 7.00
C ILE A 132 -5.41 8.97 7.65
N GLU A 133 -5.52 8.28 8.76
CA GLU A 133 -4.36 7.73 9.45
C GLU A 133 -3.70 6.60 8.65
N ASP A 134 -4.49 5.86 7.85
CA ASP A 134 -3.98 4.83 6.94
C ASP A 134 -3.23 5.48 5.79
N VAL A 135 -3.71 6.58 5.26
CA VAL A 135 -3.04 7.38 4.22
C VAL A 135 -1.72 7.96 4.72
N ARG A 136 -1.69 8.50 5.96
CA ARG A 136 -0.44 8.99 6.59
C ARG A 136 0.56 7.87 6.79
N SER A 137 0.09 6.74 7.28
CA SER A 137 0.91 5.56 7.51
C SER A 137 1.48 5.01 6.21
N LEU A 138 0.68 4.97 5.13
CA LEU A 138 1.15 4.58 3.80
C LEU A 138 2.32 5.47 3.33
N GLY A 139 2.26 6.77 3.59
CA GLY A 139 3.35 7.69 3.30
C GLY A 139 4.66 7.34 4.01
N HIS A 140 4.60 6.95 5.29
CA HIS A 140 5.76 6.51 6.06
C HIS A 140 6.33 5.18 5.53
N LEU A 141 5.48 4.21 5.24
CA LEU A 141 5.88 2.91 4.68
C LEU A 141 6.52 3.06 3.30
N ARG A 142 5.88 3.82 2.40
CA ARG A 142 6.41 4.12 1.06
C ARG A 142 7.79 4.76 1.14
N ASN A 143 7.98 5.74 2.03
CA ASN A 143 9.27 6.42 2.17
C ASN A 143 10.35 5.47 2.69
N CYS A 144 10.03 4.59 3.64
CA CYS A 144 10.95 3.55 4.10
C CYS A 144 11.34 2.60 2.96
N ILE A 145 10.36 2.12 2.18
CA ILE A 145 10.62 1.23 1.04
C ILE A 145 11.56 1.91 0.02
N VAL A 146 11.22 3.13 -0.41
CA VAL A 146 11.93 3.81 -1.51
C VAL A 146 13.34 4.26 -1.12
N HIS A 147 13.51 4.77 0.11
CA HIS A 147 14.77 5.38 0.51
C HIS A 147 15.71 4.42 1.25
N THR A 148 15.18 3.37 1.88
CA THR A 148 15.97 2.45 2.71
C THR A 148 15.75 0.97 2.38
N ASN A 149 15.09 0.66 1.25
CA ASN A 149 14.74 -0.71 0.88
C ASN A 149 14.00 -1.46 2.01
N GLY A 150 13.17 -0.73 2.76
CA GLY A 150 12.38 -1.25 3.87
C GLY A 150 13.13 -1.40 5.20
N PHE A 151 14.41 -1.03 5.29
CA PHE A 151 15.17 -1.06 6.55
C PHE A 151 14.72 0.07 7.48
N VAL A 152 14.09 -0.30 8.60
CA VAL A 152 13.42 0.65 9.51
C VAL A 152 14.43 1.47 10.29
N ASN A 153 15.53 0.87 10.73
CA ASN A 153 16.61 1.53 11.46
C ASN A 153 17.36 2.58 10.62
N HIS A 154 17.29 2.50 9.29
CA HIS A 154 17.84 3.52 8.38
C HIS A 154 16.83 4.60 7.98
N SER A 155 15.56 4.42 8.35
CA SER A 155 14.49 5.36 8.03
C SER A 155 14.41 6.50 9.02
N SER A 156 14.27 7.74 8.52
CA SER A 156 13.95 8.91 9.36
C SER A 156 12.60 8.80 10.07
N ASN A 157 11.73 7.88 9.63
CA ASN A 157 10.40 7.65 10.17
C ASN A 157 10.30 6.37 11.02
N SER A 158 11.40 5.83 11.53
CA SER A 158 11.47 4.57 12.28
C SER A 158 10.45 4.47 13.42
N LYS A 159 10.28 5.54 14.21
CA LYS A 159 9.29 5.59 15.30
C LYS A 159 7.86 5.45 14.80
N ALA A 160 7.50 6.13 13.72
CA ALA A 160 6.17 6.05 13.13
C ALA A 160 5.92 4.65 12.55
N ILE A 161 6.90 4.06 11.90
CA ILE A 161 6.82 2.71 11.34
C ILE A 161 6.64 1.67 12.45
N ASN A 162 7.43 1.73 13.52
CA ASN A 162 7.26 0.84 14.67
C ASN A 162 5.87 0.97 15.31
N HIS A 163 5.34 2.19 15.38
CA HIS A 163 3.98 2.41 15.86
C HIS A 163 2.94 1.77 14.94
N ILE A 164 3.08 1.91 13.61
CA ILE A 164 2.19 1.29 12.62
C ILE A 164 2.19 -0.23 12.77
N VAL A 165 3.38 -0.85 12.82
CA VAL A 165 3.53 -2.31 12.97
C VAL A 165 2.88 -2.80 14.27
N ASN A 166 3.16 -2.12 15.40
CA ASN A 166 2.65 -2.51 16.72
C ASN A 166 1.13 -2.33 16.86
N GLN A 167 0.55 -1.32 16.21
CA GLN A 167 -0.89 -1.06 16.31
C GLN A 167 -1.74 -1.86 15.33
N GLY A 168 -1.16 -2.41 14.27
CA GLY A 168 -1.88 -3.13 13.24
C GLY A 168 -3.08 -2.33 12.72
N ARG A 169 -2.86 -1.05 12.35
CA ARG A 169 -3.91 -0.08 12.00
C ARG A 169 -4.76 -0.48 10.81
N TYR A 170 -4.23 -1.30 9.96
CA TYR A 170 -4.84 -1.70 8.69
C TYR A 170 -5.81 -2.87 8.80
N LEU A 171 -6.31 -3.13 10.01
CA LEU A 171 -7.25 -4.22 10.22
C LEU A 171 -8.60 -3.70 10.70
N THR A 172 -9.66 -4.15 10.05
CA THR A 172 -11.02 -3.96 10.54
C THR A 172 -11.17 -4.61 11.92
N ARG A 173 -12.19 -4.17 12.69
CA ARG A 173 -12.48 -4.74 14.01
C ARG A 173 -12.59 -6.27 13.99
N ASP A 174 -13.14 -6.81 12.89
CA ASP A 174 -13.40 -8.24 12.71
C ASP A 174 -12.14 -9.07 12.40
N ARG A 175 -11.00 -8.39 12.13
CA ARG A 175 -9.72 -9.03 11.81
C ARG A 175 -8.60 -8.64 12.77
N LYS A 176 -8.95 -8.29 14.00
CA LYS A 176 -7.98 -7.96 15.06
C LYS A 176 -7.01 -9.10 15.37
N ASP A 177 -7.44 -10.32 15.17
CA ASP A 177 -6.64 -11.53 15.32
C ASP A 177 -5.46 -11.62 14.34
N LEU A 178 -5.54 -10.91 13.20
CA LEU A 178 -4.46 -10.82 12.21
C LEU A 178 -3.34 -9.83 12.59
N ARG A 179 -3.45 -9.19 13.76
CA ARG A 179 -2.49 -8.17 14.23
C ARG A 179 -1.27 -8.74 14.95
N SER A 180 -1.33 -9.98 15.39
CA SER A 180 -0.31 -10.56 16.26
C SER A 180 0.40 -11.75 15.65
N GLY A 181 1.68 -11.84 15.94
CA GLY A 181 2.51 -12.99 15.61
C GLY A 181 2.61 -13.24 14.10
N GLU A 182 2.50 -14.48 13.70
CA GLU A 182 2.64 -14.93 12.31
C GLU A 182 1.52 -14.42 11.39
N ARG A 183 0.38 -14.00 11.95
CA ARG A 183 -0.79 -13.47 11.21
C ARG A 183 -0.76 -11.96 11.00
N ALA A 184 0.26 -11.25 11.49
CA ALA A 184 0.36 -9.82 11.28
C ALA A 184 0.55 -9.49 9.80
N LEU A 185 -0.25 -8.55 9.26
CA LEU A 185 -0.16 -8.11 7.86
C LEU A 185 1.11 -7.30 7.57
N ILE A 186 1.65 -6.64 8.59
CA ILE A 186 2.93 -5.93 8.54
C ILE A 186 3.74 -6.38 9.75
N LYS A 187 4.96 -6.80 9.53
CA LYS A 187 5.90 -7.20 10.58
C LYS A 187 7.31 -6.73 10.28
N LEU A 188 8.16 -6.74 11.30
CA LEU A 188 9.58 -6.54 11.15
C LEU A 188 10.25 -7.91 11.09
N GLU A 189 11.12 -8.09 10.12
CA GLU A 189 11.96 -9.26 9.95
C GLU A 189 13.40 -8.86 10.30
N GLU A 190 13.99 -9.55 11.27
CA GLU A 190 15.40 -9.36 11.60
C GLU A 190 16.28 -9.91 10.48
N THR A 191 17.25 -9.13 10.06
CA THR A 191 18.27 -9.49 9.08
C THR A 191 19.64 -9.09 9.60
N GLU A 192 20.71 -9.50 8.92
CA GLU A 192 22.09 -9.10 9.27
C GLU A 192 22.29 -7.57 9.23
N ASP A 193 21.54 -6.87 8.35
CA ASP A 193 21.63 -5.42 8.19
C ASP A 193 20.62 -4.64 9.06
N GLY A 194 19.83 -5.33 9.89
CA GLY A 194 18.85 -4.74 10.80
C GLY A 194 17.41 -5.15 10.48
N GLU A 195 16.45 -4.50 11.15
CA GLU A 195 15.03 -4.78 11.00
C GLU A 195 14.49 -4.24 9.68
N ARG A 196 13.80 -5.09 8.92
CA ARG A 196 13.20 -4.76 7.64
C ARG A 196 11.70 -5.03 7.62
N LEU A 197 10.95 -4.17 6.93
CA LEU A 197 9.52 -4.34 6.71
C LEU A 197 9.25 -5.61 5.89
N LYS A 198 8.32 -6.43 6.38
CA LYS A 198 7.75 -7.58 5.68
C LYS A 198 6.24 -7.44 5.65
N PHE A 199 5.67 -7.60 4.47
CA PHE A 199 4.23 -7.50 4.25
C PHE A 199 3.65 -8.85 3.88
N ASP A 200 2.51 -9.16 4.49
CA ASP A 200 1.63 -10.21 4.00
C ASP A 200 0.96 -9.75 2.69
N PHE A 201 0.66 -10.66 1.80
CA PHE A 201 0.06 -10.33 0.51
C PHE A 201 -1.33 -9.70 0.62
N HIS A 202 -2.06 -9.98 1.69
CA HIS A 202 -3.36 -9.34 1.95
C HIS A 202 -3.24 -7.84 2.24
N TYR A 203 -2.05 -7.36 2.64
CA TYR A 203 -1.89 -5.96 2.98
C TYR A 203 -2.15 -5.02 1.79
N PRO A 204 -1.50 -5.17 0.62
CA PRO A 204 -1.80 -4.34 -0.55
C PRO A 204 -3.25 -4.49 -1.02
N PHE A 205 -3.82 -5.68 -0.94
CA PHE A 205 -5.22 -5.94 -1.27
C PHE A 205 -6.17 -5.12 -0.39
N MET A 206 -5.99 -5.17 0.93
CA MET A 206 -6.80 -4.39 1.87
C MET A 206 -6.60 -2.89 1.73
N LEU A 207 -5.37 -2.48 1.42
CA LEU A 207 -5.03 -1.08 1.20
C LEU A 207 -5.85 -0.46 0.07
N CYS A 208 -6.11 -1.18 -1.02
CA CYS A 208 -7.00 -0.70 -2.09
C CYS A 208 -8.37 -0.28 -1.54
N GLY A 209 -8.98 -1.08 -0.67
CA GLY A 209 -10.26 -0.76 -0.05
C GLY A 209 -10.19 0.44 0.92
N TYR A 210 -9.09 0.62 1.64
CA TYR A 210 -8.89 1.80 2.50
C TYR A 210 -8.76 3.08 1.68
N LEU A 211 -7.97 3.07 0.60
CA LEU A 211 -7.79 4.22 -0.27
C LEU A 211 -9.09 4.60 -0.98
N GLN A 212 -9.88 3.62 -1.40
CA GLN A 212 -11.19 3.83 -1.97
C GLN A 212 -12.13 4.53 -0.98
N ARG A 213 -12.24 4.04 0.26
CA ARG A 213 -13.08 4.68 1.30
C ARG A 213 -12.58 6.07 1.67
N PHE A 214 -11.27 6.28 1.72
CA PHE A 214 -10.68 7.59 1.94
C PHE A 214 -11.13 8.59 0.87
N ILE A 215 -11.01 8.26 -0.42
CA ILE A 215 -11.42 9.14 -1.53
C ILE A 215 -12.93 9.45 -1.47
N ILE A 216 -13.76 8.44 -1.21
CA ILE A 216 -15.21 8.61 -1.08
C ILE A 216 -15.54 9.55 0.09
N SER A 217 -14.93 9.35 1.25
CA SER A 217 -15.13 10.17 2.43
C SER A 217 -14.72 11.62 2.18
N LEU A 218 -13.52 11.82 1.60
CA LEU A 218 -13.00 13.15 1.28
C LEU A 218 -13.91 13.92 0.34
N VAL A 219 -14.35 13.31 -0.76
CA VAL A 219 -15.24 13.96 -1.72
C VAL A 219 -16.60 14.27 -1.09
N ARG A 220 -17.15 13.39 -0.26
CA ARG A 220 -18.42 13.65 0.45
C ARG A 220 -18.34 14.87 1.37
N ILE A 221 -17.23 15.02 2.09
CA ILE A 221 -17.02 16.18 2.96
C ILE A 221 -16.92 17.45 2.10
N ILE A 222 -16.14 17.42 1.01
CA ILE A 222 -15.99 18.56 0.09
C ILE A 222 -17.32 19.00 -0.56
N VAL A 223 -18.22 18.08 -0.86
CA VAL A 223 -19.52 18.38 -1.47
C VAL A 223 -20.49 18.99 -0.47
N ASN A 224 -20.36 18.68 0.81
CA ASN A 224 -21.22 19.17 1.88
C ASN A 224 -20.75 20.53 2.47
N ASP A 225 -19.55 21.01 2.09
CA ASP A 225 -19.00 22.35 2.43
C ASP A 225 -19.45 23.40 1.39
#